data_a955cc48ecff89431ad53a6119e73929
#
_entry.id   a955cc48ecff89431ad53a6119e73929
#
_cell.length_a   1.000
_cell.length_b   1.000
_cell.length_c   1.000
_cell.angle_alpha   90.00
_cell.angle_beta   90.00
_cell.angle_gamma   90.00
#
_symmetry.space_group_name_H-M   'P 1'
#
loop_
_entity.id
_entity.type
_entity.pdbx_description
1 polymer ?
#
loop_
_entity_poly.entity_id
_entity_poly.type
_entity_poly.pdbx_seq_one_letter_code
_entity_poly.pdbx_strand_id
1 'polypeptide(L)'
;AERCAKLLSLRAMAAYAGFAAQALAAGRAFARAYAQAKRAAGAVDYDDLIVRTADLLGTPGIADWIRYKLDQRTDHILVDEAQDTNSHQWQIIRALTEEFFAGESAKGDKPRTIFTVGDFKQAIYGFQGTSPVEFARARDQYRADADLAGQIFHDLSLDRSFRSVPAILEVVDATIAELGGEAFGLEPGEVHHDSNNPYPGEVTLWRPVAAPGSSSDESEGAASEEEWAVEQERVLAECIARQIADWIAQGTMLESKGRAMRPGDVMILVRSR
;
A
#
# COMPACT_ATOMS: atom_id res chain seq x y z
N ALA A 1 9.98 28.80 -34.52
CA ALA A 1 9.83 28.55 -33.07
C ALA A 1 9.48 27.08 -32.79
N GLU A 2 8.41 26.54 -33.33
CA GLU A 2 7.90 25.18 -33.07
C GLU A 2 8.90 24.06 -33.43
N ARG A 3 9.57 24.16 -34.60
CA ARG A 3 10.64 23.21 -34.99
C ARG A 3 11.84 23.22 -34.04
N CYS A 4 12.22 24.38 -33.51
CA CYS A 4 13.32 24.47 -32.53
C CYS A 4 12.91 23.86 -31.19
N ALA A 5 11.71 24.09 -30.70
CA ALA A 5 11.18 23.48 -29.49
C ALA A 5 11.15 21.95 -29.61
N LYS A 6 10.71 21.41 -30.74
CA LYS A 6 10.72 19.97 -31.00
C LYS A 6 12.14 19.37 -31.05
N LEU A 7 13.10 20.07 -31.63
CA LEU A 7 14.50 19.62 -31.65
C LEU A 7 15.12 19.62 -30.24
N LEU A 8 14.84 20.64 -29.43
CA LEU A 8 15.30 20.70 -28.04
C LEU A 8 14.68 19.58 -27.19
N SER A 9 13.40 19.32 -27.37
CA SER A 9 12.70 18.21 -26.72
C SER A 9 13.32 16.86 -27.11
N LEU A 10 13.54 16.61 -28.40
CA LEU A 10 14.18 15.35 -28.85
C LEU A 10 15.60 15.19 -28.31
N ARG A 11 16.37 16.27 -28.23
CA ARG A 11 17.72 16.27 -27.66
C ARG A 11 17.68 15.95 -26.17
N ALA A 12 16.77 16.54 -25.41
CA ALA A 12 16.56 16.25 -24.00
C ALA A 12 16.14 14.79 -23.78
N MET A 13 15.19 14.29 -24.60
CA MET A 13 14.78 12.88 -24.54
C MET A 13 15.93 11.92 -24.87
N ALA A 14 16.78 12.22 -25.86
CA ALA A 14 17.94 11.39 -26.19
C ALA A 14 18.99 11.37 -25.07
N ALA A 15 19.24 12.52 -24.43
CA ALA A 15 20.13 12.61 -23.27
C ALA A 15 19.59 11.81 -22.07
N TYR A 16 18.29 11.95 -21.80
CA TYR A 16 17.62 11.19 -20.75
C TYR A 16 17.64 9.68 -21.03
N ALA A 17 17.40 9.25 -22.27
CA ALA A 17 17.46 7.85 -22.67
C ALA A 17 18.87 7.27 -22.46
N GLY A 18 19.93 8.05 -22.79
CA GLY A 18 21.31 7.66 -22.53
C GLY A 18 21.60 7.45 -21.04
N PHE A 19 21.17 8.39 -20.20
CA PHE A 19 21.29 8.27 -18.74
C PHE A 19 20.50 7.06 -18.20
N ALA A 20 19.26 6.90 -18.62
CA ALA A 20 18.41 5.78 -18.21
C ALA A 20 19.02 4.42 -18.60
N ALA A 21 19.60 4.32 -19.81
CA ALA A 21 20.30 3.10 -20.25
C ALA A 21 21.51 2.76 -19.36
N GLN A 22 22.30 3.77 -18.98
CA GLN A 22 23.45 3.58 -18.07
C GLN A 22 22.99 3.16 -16.67
N ALA A 23 21.95 3.81 -16.13
CA ALA A 23 21.36 3.47 -14.83
C ALA A 23 20.82 2.02 -14.83
N LEU A 24 20.12 1.62 -15.88
CA LEU A 24 19.65 0.24 -16.06
C LEU A 24 20.80 -0.77 -16.17
N ALA A 25 21.86 -0.43 -16.87
CA ALA A 25 23.04 -1.29 -16.98
C ALA A 25 23.73 -1.49 -15.61
N ALA A 26 23.88 -0.41 -14.85
CA ALA A 26 24.41 -0.46 -13.48
C ALA A 26 23.51 -1.28 -12.55
N GLY A 27 22.18 -1.06 -12.60
CA GLY A 27 21.20 -1.83 -11.84
C GLY A 27 21.24 -3.34 -12.15
N ARG A 28 21.38 -3.70 -13.43
CA ARG A 28 21.54 -5.10 -13.84
C ARG A 28 22.86 -5.71 -13.34
N ALA A 29 23.95 -4.95 -13.35
CA ALA A 29 25.23 -5.41 -12.82
C ALA A 29 25.15 -5.65 -11.31
N PHE A 30 24.54 -4.71 -10.58
CA PHE A 30 24.28 -4.84 -9.15
C PHE A 30 23.41 -6.08 -8.84
N ALA A 31 22.29 -6.26 -9.52
CA ALA A 31 21.40 -7.39 -9.29
C ALA A 31 22.10 -8.75 -9.50
N ARG A 32 22.98 -8.84 -10.53
CA ARG A 32 23.78 -10.04 -10.77
C ARG A 32 24.79 -10.29 -9.65
N ALA A 33 25.49 -9.24 -9.22
CA ALA A 33 26.47 -9.35 -8.13
C ALA A 33 25.79 -9.74 -6.81
N TYR A 34 24.64 -9.14 -6.52
CA TYR A 34 23.82 -9.47 -5.34
C TYR A 34 23.35 -10.94 -5.36
N ALA A 35 22.83 -11.41 -6.50
CA ALA A 35 22.42 -12.81 -6.66
C ALA A 35 23.61 -13.79 -6.54
N GLN A 36 24.82 -13.41 -6.97
CA GLN A 36 26.03 -14.21 -6.78
C GLN A 36 26.44 -14.24 -5.30
N ALA A 37 26.40 -13.10 -4.61
CA ALA A 37 26.74 -13.00 -3.20
C ALA A 37 25.78 -13.87 -2.35
N LYS A 38 24.46 -13.82 -2.61
CA LYS A 38 23.47 -14.67 -1.94
C LYS A 38 23.80 -16.16 -2.13
N ARG A 39 24.10 -16.58 -3.37
CA ARG A 39 24.47 -17.98 -3.66
C ARG A 39 25.74 -18.40 -2.95
N ALA A 40 26.76 -17.55 -2.94
CA ALA A 40 28.02 -17.83 -2.25
C ALA A 40 27.84 -17.95 -0.74
N ALA A 41 26.94 -17.16 -0.17
CA ALA A 41 26.59 -17.20 1.26
C ALA A 41 25.59 -18.34 1.63
N GLY A 42 25.02 -19.05 0.65
CA GLY A 42 23.95 -20.02 0.89
C GLY A 42 22.67 -19.37 1.46
N ALA A 43 22.47 -18.07 1.18
CA ALA A 43 21.36 -17.28 1.71
C ALA A 43 20.28 -17.04 0.66
N VAL A 44 19.05 -16.86 1.13
CA VAL A 44 17.88 -16.43 0.37
C VAL A 44 17.24 -15.24 1.09
N ASP A 45 16.69 -14.30 0.35
CA ASP A 45 15.83 -13.25 0.90
C ASP A 45 14.34 -13.61 0.73
N TYR A 46 13.46 -12.74 1.23
CA TYR A 46 12.01 -12.97 1.16
C TYR A 46 11.49 -13.03 -0.30
N ASP A 47 12.04 -12.22 -1.19
CA ASP A 47 11.65 -12.23 -2.60
C ASP A 47 12.05 -13.55 -3.27
N ASP A 48 13.24 -14.08 -2.95
CA ASP A 48 13.65 -15.42 -3.43
C ASP A 48 12.65 -16.50 -2.98
N LEU A 49 12.18 -16.44 -1.73
CA LEU A 49 11.22 -17.41 -1.20
C LEU A 49 9.89 -17.33 -1.96
N ILE A 50 9.39 -16.13 -2.21
CA ILE A 50 8.13 -15.90 -2.94
C ILE A 50 8.27 -16.40 -4.38
N VAL A 51 9.27 -15.93 -5.12
CA VAL A 51 9.47 -16.26 -6.53
C VAL A 51 9.69 -17.76 -6.70
N ARG A 52 10.58 -18.37 -5.90
CA ARG A 52 10.84 -19.82 -5.99
C ARG A 52 9.63 -20.66 -5.62
N THR A 53 8.80 -20.20 -4.69
CA THR A 53 7.56 -20.90 -4.34
C THR A 53 6.56 -20.82 -5.50
N ALA A 54 6.40 -19.64 -6.11
CA ALA A 54 5.56 -19.49 -7.30
C ALA A 54 6.03 -20.37 -8.46
N ASP A 55 7.35 -20.38 -8.75
CA ASP A 55 7.96 -21.22 -9.78
C ASP A 55 7.74 -22.72 -9.50
N LEU A 56 7.93 -23.15 -8.25
CA LEU A 56 7.75 -24.54 -7.82
C LEU A 56 6.31 -25.00 -8.02
N LEU A 57 5.34 -24.17 -7.61
CA LEU A 57 3.91 -24.44 -7.76
C LEU A 57 3.43 -24.33 -9.23
N GLY A 58 4.20 -23.69 -10.10
CA GLY A 58 3.97 -23.61 -11.54
C GLY A 58 4.69 -24.69 -12.36
N THR A 59 5.61 -25.47 -11.76
CA THR A 59 6.41 -26.46 -12.49
C THR A 59 5.63 -27.77 -12.69
N PRO A 60 5.34 -28.19 -13.96
CA PRO A 60 4.58 -29.41 -14.22
C PRO A 60 5.17 -30.67 -13.56
N GLY A 61 4.32 -31.51 -13.02
CA GLY A 61 4.70 -32.77 -12.39
C GLY A 61 5.05 -32.67 -10.91
N ILE A 62 5.96 -31.77 -10.53
CA ILE A 62 6.30 -31.54 -9.11
C ILE A 62 5.17 -30.75 -8.45
N ALA A 63 4.68 -29.71 -9.13
CA ALA A 63 3.59 -28.88 -8.67
C ALA A 63 2.32 -29.68 -8.33
N ASP A 64 1.94 -30.63 -9.18
CA ASP A 64 0.74 -31.45 -9.00
C ASP A 64 0.80 -32.26 -7.71
N TRP A 65 1.96 -32.85 -7.41
CA TRP A 65 2.15 -33.58 -6.16
C TRP A 65 2.13 -32.70 -4.93
N ILE A 66 2.77 -31.52 -5.00
CA ILE A 66 2.79 -30.56 -3.89
C ILE A 66 1.39 -30.00 -3.65
N ARG A 67 0.70 -29.57 -4.70
CA ARG A 67 -0.68 -29.06 -4.62
C ARG A 67 -1.60 -30.12 -4.01
N TYR A 68 -1.54 -31.36 -4.48
CA TYR A 68 -2.29 -32.47 -3.91
C TYR A 68 -2.03 -32.64 -2.40
N LYS A 69 -0.76 -32.56 -1.96
CA LYS A 69 -0.42 -32.66 -0.52
C LYS A 69 -0.92 -31.51 0.31
N LEU A 70 -0.88 -30.29 -0.21
CA LEU A 70 -1.37 -29.09 0.45
C LEU A 70 -2.90 -29.08 0.47
N ASP A 71 -3.53 -29.47 -0.62
CA ASP A 71 -4.99 -29.58 -0.75
C ASP A 71 -5.60 -30.50 0.30
N GLN A 72 -4.94 -31.63 0.60
CA GLN A 72 -5.40 -32.56 1.64
C GLN A 72 -5.50 -31.92 3.05
N ARG A 73 -4.79 -30.85 3.31
CA ARG A 73 -4.71 -30.19 4.63
C ARG A 73 -5.35 -28.83 4.70
N THR A 74 -5.62 -28.21 3.55
CA THR A 74 -6.13 -26.84 3.44
C THR A 74 -7.59 -26.89 3.03
N ASP A 75 -8.46 -26.44 3.91
CA ASP A 75 -9.90 -26.32 3.62
C ASP A 75 -10.31 -24.85 3.45
N HIS A 76 -9.62 -23.92 4.13
CA HIS A 76 -9.94 -22.51 4.09
C HIS A 76 -8.67 -21.68 3.92
N ILE A 77 -8.74 -20.68 3.05
CA ILE A 77 -7.66 -19.71 2.83
C ILE A 77 -8.21 -18.32 3.17
N LEU A 78 -7.49 -17.62 4.03
CA LEU A 78 -7.76 -16.24 4.39
C LEU A 78 -6.61 -15.37 3.90
N VAL A 79 -6.91 -14.36 3.09
CA VAL A 79 -5.97 -13.36 2.61
C VAL A 79 -6.36 -12.03 3.25
N ASP A 80 -5.51 -11.54 4.13
CA ASP A 80 -5.65 -10.24 4.77
C ASP A 80 -4.73 -9.22 4.09
N GLU A 81 -5.10 -7.92 4.13
CA GLU A 81 -4.37 -6.83 3.48
C GLU A 81 -4.07 -7.14 2.00
N ALA A 82 -5.08 -7.61 1.27
CA ALA A 82 -4.94 -8.13 -0.09
C ALA A 82 -4.39 -7.10 -1.09
N GLN A 83 -4.58 -5.79 -0.84
CA GLN A 83 -4.00 -4.70 -1.64
C GLN A 83 -2.47 -4.66 -1.58
N ASP A 84 -1.86 -5.28 -0.55
CA ASP A 84 -0.40 -5.35 -0.36
C ASP A 84 0.19 -6.67 -0.89
N THR A 85 -0.63 -7.48 -1.55
CA THR A 85 -0.23 -8.75 -2.15
C THR A 85 0.28 -8.52 -3.58
N ASN A 86 1.51 -8.95 -3.88
CA ASN A 86 2.11 -8.82 -5.21
C ASN A 86 1.70 -9.97 -6.15
N SER A 87 2.01 -9.85 -7.43
CA SER A 87 1.61 -10.82 -8.47
C SER A 87 2.10 -12.24 -8.21
N HIS A 88 3.32 -12.44 -7.69
CA HIS A 88 3.83 -13.78 -7.37
C HIS A 88 3.12 -14.40 -6.16
N GLN A 89 2.79 -13.60 -5.16
CA GLN A 89 1.99 -14.05 -4.02
C GLN A 89 0.59 -14.47 -4.47
N TRP A 90 -0.05 -13.70 -5.38
CA TRP A 90 -1.32 -14.09 -5.98
C TRP A 90 -1.22 -15.39 -6.78
N GLN A 91 -0.11 -15.63 -7.51
CA GLN A 91 0.15 -16.89 -8.18
C GLN A 91 0.20 -18.07 -7.21
N ILE A 92 0.86 -17.88 -6.04
CA ILE A 92 0.90 -18.92 -4.99
C ILE A 92 -0.50 -19.19 -4.45
N ILE A 93 -1.25 -18.14 -4.08
CA ILE A 93 -2.62 -18.27 -3.57
C ILE A 93 -3.50 -19.00 -4.59
N ARG A 94 -3.40 -18.62 -5.87
CA ARG A 94 -4.15 -19.24 -6.95
C ARG A 94 -3.81 -20.74 -7.09
N ALA A 95 -2.54 -21.10 -7.07
CA ALA A 95 -2.12 -22.49 -7.14
C ALA A 95 -2.64 -23.34 -5.97
N LEU A 96 -2.85 -22.74 -4.80
CA LEU A 96 -3.43 -23.38 -3.62
C LEU A 96 -4.95 -23.51 -3.68
N THR A 97 -5.63 -22.64 -4.44
CA THR A 97 -7.09 -22.61 -4.54
C THR A 97 -7.65 -23.21 -5.82
N GLU A 98 -6.80 -23.59 -6.77
CA GLU A 98 -7.21 -24.11 -8.07
C GLU A 98 -8.18 -25.30 -7.93
N GLU A 99 -7.88 -26.23 -7.03
CA GLU A 99 -8.72 -27.40 -6.75
C GLU A 99 -10.06 -27.06 -6.06
N PHE A 100 -10.21 -25.85 -5.52
CA PHE A 100 -11.46 -25.43 -4.89
C PHE A 100 -12.59 -25.25 -5.90
N PHE A 101 -12.22 -24.99 -7.15
CA PHE A 101 -13.14 -24.73 -8.27
C PHE A 101 -13.19 -25.90 -9.27
N ALA A 102 -12.45 -27.00 -9.04
CA ALA A 102 -12.34 -28.13 -9.97
C ALA A 102 -13.54 -29.09 -9.98
N GLY A 103 -14.63 -28.80 -9.26
CA GLY A 103 -15.91 -29.54 -9.31
C GLY A 103 -15.93 -30.84 -8.52
N GLU A 104 -15.04 -31.81 -8.75
CA GLU A 104 -14.94 -33.04 -7.98
C GLU A 104 -13.73 -33.01 -7.05
N SER A 105 -13.96 -32.80 -5.76
CA SER A 105 -12.90 -32.82 -4.75
C SER A 105 -12.65 -34.23 -4.24
N ALA A 106 -11.38 -34.61 -4.10
CA ALA A 106 -10.99 -35.81 -3.38
C ALA A 106 -11.46 -35.85 -1.92
N LYS A 107 -11.91 -34.72 -1.38
CA LYS A 107 -12.44 -34.55 -0.01
C LYS A 107 -13.97 -34.70 0.10
N GLY A 108 -14.68 -34.97 -1.00
CA GLY A 108 -16.13 -35.04 -1.03
C GLY A 108 -16.81 -33.68 -0.77
N ASP A 109 -17.96 -33.65 -0.08
CA ASP A 109 -18.81 -32.47 0.12
C ASP A 109 -18.30 -31.49 1.18
N LYS A 110 -17.03 -31.55 1.61
CA LYS A 110 -16.50 -30.59 2.58
C LYS A 110 -16.39 -29.20 1.95
N PRO A 111 -16.99 -28.17 2.57
CA PRO A 111 -16.91 -26.81 2.06
C PRO A 111 -15.45 -26.31 2.14
N ARG A 112 -14.98 -25.77 1.02
CA ARG A 112 -13.70 -25.08 0.93
C ARG A 112 -13.96 -23.63 0.58
N THR A 113 -13.24 -22.72 1.19
CA THR A 113 -13.48 -21.30 0.99
C THR A 113 -12.19 -20.51 0.85
N ILE A 114 -12.23 -19.50 0.02
CA ILE A 114 -11.28 -18.41 0.05
C ILE A 114 -12.01 -17.16 0.57
N PHE A 115 -11.40 -16.47 1.53
CA PHE A 115 -11.90 -15.21 2.07
C PHE A 115 -10.79 -14.17 1.96
N THR A 116 -11.05 -13.11 1.22
CA THR A 116 -10.06 -12.07 0.93
C THR A 116 -10.56 -10.74 1.46
N VAL A 117 -9.71 -10.07 2.24
CA VAL A 117 -9.99 -8.74 2.81
C VAL A 117 -8.90 -7.78 2.36
N GLY A 118 -9.30 -6.59 1.93
CA GLY A 118 -8.39 -5.54 1.53
C GLY A 118 -9.11 -4.22 1.27
N ASP A 119 -8.37 -3.16 1.26
CA ASP A 119 -8.85 -1.82 0.93
C ASP A 119 -7.93 -1.19 -0.14
N PHE A 120 -8.45 -0.99 -1.34
CA PHE A 120 -7.70 -0.40 -2.46
C PHE A 120 -7.05 0.95 -2.10
N LYS A 121 -7.70 1.74 -1.24
CA LYS A 121 -7.23 3.05 -0.79
C LYS A 121 -5.97 2.98 0.08
N GLN A 122 -5.73 1.82 0.71
CA GLN A 122 -4.60 1.58 1.61
C GLN A 122 -3.39 0.94 0.93
N ALA A 123 -3.38 0.80 -0.39
CA ALA A 123 -2.26 0.26 -1.15
C ALA A 123 -1.08 1.25 -1.15
N ILE A 124 -0.15 1.11 -0.22
CA ILE A 124 1.01 1.99 -0.03
C ILE A 124 2.35 1.36 -0.41
N TYR A 125 2.38 0.08 -0.76
CA TYR A 125 3.60 -0.69 -1.06
C TYR A 125 3.87 -0.86 -2.56
N GLY A 126 3.41 0.06 -3.41
CA GLY A 126 3.66 0.03 -4.86
C GLY A 126 5.14 -0.07 -5.23
N PHE A 127 6.03 0.49 -4.42
CA PHE A 127 7.49 0.37 -4.58
C PHE A 127 8.03 -1.05 -4.33
N GLN A 128 7.24 -1.95 -3.72
CA GLN A 128 7.53 -3.37 -3.55
C GLN A 128 6.86 -4.26 -4.59
N GLY A 129 6.26 -3.66 -5.64
CA GLY A 129 5.59 -4.38 -6.71
C GLY A 129 4.16 -4.80 -6.40
N THR A 130 3.55 -4.26 -5.35
CA THR A 130 2.12 -4.41 -5.09
C THR A 130 1.33 -3.38 -5.92
N SER A 131 0.11 -3.72 -6.28
CA SER A 131 -0.75 -2.83 -7.06
C SER A 131 -2.22 -3.10 -6.75
N PRO A 132 -3.04 -2.06 -6.53
CA PRO A 132 -4.49 -2.21 -6.44
C PRO A 132 -5.10 -2.97 -7.61
N VAL A 133 -4.51 -2.83 -8.81
CA VAL A 133 -4.92 -3.52 -10.03
C VAL A 133 -4.79 -5.05 -9.89
N GLU A 134 -3.76 -5.54 -9.21
CA GLU A 134 -3.59 -6.98 -9.00
C GLU A 134 -4.66 -7.55 -8.05
N PHE A 135 -5.05 -6.79 -7.03
CA PHE A 135 -6.17 -7.18 -6.17
C PHE A 135 -7.50 -7.19 -6.93
N ALA A 136 -7.78 -6.16 -7.74
CA ALA A 136 -8.98 -6.12 -8.58
C ALA A 136 -9.00 -7.31 -9.58
N ARG A 137 -7.88 -7.62 -10.22
CA ARG A 137 -7.76 -8.80 -11.10
C ARG A 137 -8.03 -10.10 -10.36
N ALA A 138 -7.49 -10.25 -9.16
CA ALA A 138 -7.73 -11.45 -8.35
C ALA A 138 -9.21 -11.60 -8.02
N ARG A 139 -9.89 -10.52 -7.61
CA ARG A 139 -11.34 -10.49 -7.36
C ARG A 139 -12.13 -10.95 -8.60
N ASP A 140 -11.86 -10.33 -9.75
CA ASP A 140 -12.58 -10.61 -10.99
C ASP A 140 -12.34 -12.05 -11.47
N GLN A 141 -11.12 -12.55 -11.30
CA GLN A 141 -10.76 -13.92 -11.65
C GLN A 141 -11.48 -14.94 -10.76
N TYR A 142 -11.49 -14.73 -9.43
CA TYR A 142 -12.20 -15.62 -8.51
C TYR A 142 -13.71 -15.58 -8.71
N ARG A 143 -14.27 -14.45 -9.09
CA ARG A 143 -15.68 -14.35 -9.50
C ARG A 143 -15.95 -15.23 -10.72
N ALA A 144 -15.12 -15.13 -11.76
CA ALA A 144 -15.26 -15.94 -12.96
C ALA A 144 -15.06 -17.43 -12.68
N ASP A 145 -14.08 -17.81 -11.86
CA ASP A 145 -13.84 -19.22 -11.48
C ASP A 145 -15.02 -19.79 -10.69
N ALA A 146 -15.60 -19.02 -9.77
CA ALA A 146 -16.80 -19.42 -9.01
C ALA A 146 -18.02 -19.58 -9.93
N ASP A 147 -18.25 -18.67 -10.85
CA ASP A 147 -19.34 -18.75 -11.82
C ASP A 147 -19.22 -20.00 -12.69
N LEU A 148 -18.01 -20.31 -13.19
CA LEU A 148 -17.75 -21.51 -13.99
C LEU A 148 -17.97 -22.79 -13.19
N ALA A 149 -17.63 -22.80 -11.91
CA ALA A 149 -17.82 -23.93 -11.00
C ALA A 149 -19.23 -24.03 -10.42
N GLY A 150 -20.13 -23.10 -10.73
CA GLY A 150 -21.48 -23.03 -10.14
C GLY A 150 -21.48 -22.76 -8.64
N GLN A 151 -20.42 -22.12 -8.13
CA GLN A 151 -20.26 -21.74 -6.72
C GLN A 151 -20.68 -20.28 -6.49
N ILE A 152 -20.95 -19.94 -5.24
CA ILE A 152 -21.39 -18.59 -4.87
C ILE A 152 -20.15 -17.72 -4.62
N PHE A 153 -20.07 -16.58 -5.29
CA PHE A 153 -19.12 -15.51 -5.00
C PHE A 153 -19.85 -14.35 -4.30
N HIS A 154 -19.33 -13.94 -3.15
CA HIS A 154 -19.84 -12.79 -2.42
C HIS A 154 -18.83 -11.64 -2.50
N ASP A 155 -19.24 -10.54 -3.12
CA ASP A 155 -18.50 -9.27 -3.10
C ASP A 155 -19.17 -8.36 -2.08
N LEU A 156 -18.48 -8.11 -0.96
CA LEU A 156 -19.05 -7.42 0.19
C LEU A 156 -18.21 -6.18 0.50
N SER A 157 -18.86 -5.02 0.57
CA SER A 157 -18.22 -3.81 1.08
C SER A 157 -18.44 -3.65 2.59
N LEU A 158 -17.46 -3.06 3.26
CA LEU A 158 -17.52 -2.70 4.68
C LEU A 158 -17.60 -1.18 4.79
N ASP A 159 -18.81 -0.65 4.67
CA ASP A 159 -19.04 0.79 4.60
C ASP A 159 -19.02 1.45 5.98
N ARG A 160 -19.05 0.64 7.06
CA ARG A 160 -19.16 1.13 8.44
C ARG A 160 -17.90 0.89 9.25
N SER A 161 -17.30 1.97 9.73
CA SER A 161 -16.14 1.94 10.61
C SER A 161 -16.57 1.83 12.09
N PHE A 162 -15.93 0.92 12.81
CA PHE A 162 -16.04 0.82 14.28
C PHE A 162 -14.84 1.45 14.99
N ARG A 163 -13.81 1.83 14.24
CA ARG A 163 -12.55 2.39 14.75
C ARG A 163 -12.59 3.90 14.77
N SER A 164 -12.91 4.51 13.64
CA SER A 164 -12.79 5.96 13.43
C SER A 164 -14.09 6.67 13.80
N VAL A 165 -13.96 7.85 14.40
CA VAL A 165 -15.09 8.76 14.67
C VAL A 165 -15.55 9.45 13.38
N PRO A 166 -16.80 9.97 13.33
CA PRO A 166 -17.36 10.60 12.12
C PRO A 166 -16.48 11.71 11.55
N ALA A 167 -15.97 12.61 12.38
CA ALA A 167 -15.16 13.75 11.94
C ALA A 167 -13.91 13.35 11.13
N ILE A 168 -13.31 12.19 11.42
CA ILE A 168 -12.16 11.68 10.65
C ILE A 168 -12.62 11.18 9.28
N LEU A 169 -13.72 10.45 9.23
CA LEU A 169 -14.25 9.88 7.98
C LEU A 169 -14.76 10.99 7.04
N GLU A 170 -15.40 12.02 7.58
CA GLU A 170 -15.83 13.20 6.80
C GLU A 170 -14.66 13.89 6.09
N VAL A 171 -13.49 14.01 6.76
CA VAL A 171 -12.28 14.57 6.13
C VAL A 171 -11.72 13.63 5.07
N VAL A 172 -11.75 12.32 5.30
CA VAL A 172 -11.33 11.32 4.31
C VAL A 172 -12.23 11.39 3.08
N ASP A 173 -13.54 11.39 3.25
CA ASP A 173 -14.51 11.46 2.15
C ASP A 173 -14.37 12.77 1.37
N ALA A 174 -14.23 13.90 2.05
CA ALA A 174 -13.99 15.19 1.41
C ALA A 174 -12.68 15.21 0.61
N THR A 175 -11.63 14.58 1.13
CA THR A 175 -10.33 14.49 0.45
C THR A 175 -10.44 13.62 -0.81
N ILE A 176 -11.11 12.48 -0.73
CA ILE A 176 -11.35 11.60 -1.88
C ILE A 176 -12.20 12.30 -2.94
N ALA A 177 -13.24 13.04 -2.51
CA ALA A 177 -14.10 13.79 -3.42
C ALA A 177 -13.33 14.89 -4.18
N GLU A 178 -12.37 15.57 -3.52
CA GLU A 178 -11.57 16.63 -4.14
C GLU A 178 -10.51 16.05 -5.11
N LEU A 179 -9.86 14.95 -4.76
CA LEU A 179 -8.81 14.33 -5.56
C LEU A 179 -9.34 13.42 -6.67
N GLY A 180 -10.58 13.01 -6.57
CA GLY A 180 -11.22 12.03 -7.46
C GLY A 180 -10.96 10.59 -7.04
N GLY A 181 -12.02 9.76 -7.01
CA GLY A 181 -11.95 8.36 -6.58
C GLY A 181 -11.00 7.50 -7.41
N GLU A 182 -10.85 7.80 -8.70
CA GLU A 182 -9.93 7.08 -9.60
C GLU A 182 -8.47 7.09 -9.11
N ALA A 183 -8.04 8.18 -8.45
CA ALA A 183 -6.70 8.27 -7.87
C ALA A 183 -6.44 7.23 -6.78
N PHE A 184 -7.51 6.70 -6.19
CA PHE A 184 -7.49 5.69 -5.13
C PHE A 184 -7.95 4.30 -5.62
N GLY A 185 -8.20 4.13 -6.91
CA GLY A 185 -8.69 2.88 -7.48
C GLY A 185 -10.15 2.54 -7.11
N LEU A 186 -10.95 3.57 -6.81
CA LEU A 186 -12.36 3.42 -6.43
C LEU A 186 -13.27 3.51 -7.64
N GLU A 187 -14.33 2.71 -7.65
CA GLU A 187 -15.42 2.82 -8.60
C GLU A 187 -16.29 4.07 -8.31
N PRO A 188 -16.93 4.66 -9.32
CA PRO A 188 -17.84 5.79 -9.10
C PRO A 188 -18.96 5.43 -8.13
N GLY A 189 -19.05 6.14 -6.99
CA GLY A 189 -20.07 5.95 -5.96
C GLY A 189 -19.63 5.21 -4.70
N GLU A 190 -18.41 4.68 -4.66
CA GLU A 190 -17.84 3.96 -3.49
C GLU A 190 -17.25 4.86 -2.39
N VAL A 191 -17.64 6.12 -2.29
CA VAL A 191 -16.90 7.15 -1.51
C VAL A 191 -17.61 7.53 -0.21
N HIS A 192 -18.46 6.70 0.35
CA HIS A 192 -19.09 7.07 1.61
C HIS A 192 -18.70 6.11 2.74
N HIS A 193 -18.21 6.69 3.85
CA HIS A 193 -17.87 5.94 5.05
C HIS A 193 -18.80 6.32 6.20
N ASP A 194 -19.51 5.34 6.74
CA ASP A 194 -20.28 5.50 7.98
C ASP A 194 -19.42 5.19 9.21
N SER A 195 -19.71 5.85 10.32
CA SER A 195 -19.10 5.53 11.61
C SER A 195 -20.13 4.97 12.58
N ASN A 196 -19.75 3.89 13.25
CA ASN A 196 -20.49 3.36 14.40
C ASN A 196 -19.86 3.78 15.74
N ASN A 197 -18.84 4.64 15.69
CA ASN A 197 -18.17 5.17 16.86
C ASN A 197 -18.89 6.43 17.36
N PRO A 198 -19.53 6.42 18.54
CA PRO A 198 -20.36 7.52 19.02
C PRO A 198 -19.55 8.68 19.65
N TYR A 199 -18.22 8.53 19.74
CA TYR A 199 -17.40 9.52 20.41
C TYR A 199 -17.12 10.74 19.54
N PRO A 200 -16.94 11.91 20.15
CA PRO A 200 -16.52 13.10 19.41
C PRO A 200 -15.09 12.95 18.89
N GLY A 201 -14.78 13.69 17.85
CA GLY A 201 -13.45 13.75 17.27
C GLY A 201 -13.20 15.10 16.61
N GLU A 202 -11.95 15.38 16.36
CA GLU A 202 -11.51 16.61 15.72
C GLU A 202 -10.41 16.29 14.71
N VAL A 203 -10.44 16.98 13.58
CA VAL A 203 -9.35 17.01 12.60
C VAL A 203 -8.91 18.45 12.42
N THR A 204 -7.66 18.74 12.73
CA THR A 204 -7.08 20.08 12.63
C THR A 204 -6.00 20.10 11.56
N LEU A 205 -6.15 20.97 10.57
CA LEU A 205 -5.13 21.23 9.57
C LEU A 205 -4.28 22.43 10.00
N TRP A 206 -3.02 22.20 10.27
CA TRP A 206 -2.08 23.28 10.56
C TRP A 206 -1.57 23.92 9.28
N ARG A 207 -1.34 25.23 9.34
CA ARG A 207 -0.72 25.94 8.22
C ARG A 207 0.70 25.46 8.03
N PRO A 208 1.17 25.31 6.77
CA PRO A 208 2.56 25.01 6.50
C PRO A 208 3.49 26.04 7.16
N VAL A 209 4.59 25.57 7.74
CA VAL A 209 5.64 26.46 8.26
C VAL A 209 6.35 27.08 7.07
N ALA A 210 6.16 28.39 6.88
CA ALA A 210 6.82 29.14 5.82
C ALA A 210 8.28 29.46 6.22
N ALA A 211 9.18 29.41 5.24
CA ALA A 211 10.55 29.89 5.45
C ALA A 211 10.53 31.41 5.80
N PRO A 212 11.30 31.82 6.79
CA PRO A 212 11.52 33.28 7.01
C PRO A 212 12.25 33.82 5.78
N GLY A 213 11.61 34.67 4.98
CA GLY A 213 12.25 35.32 3.83
C GLY A 213 11.65 35.09 2.45
N SER A 214 10.45 34.50 2.33
CA SER A 214 9.72 34.47 1.05
C SER A 214 9.07 35.80 0.64
N SER A 215 9.48 36.90 1.25
CA SER A 215 9.26 38.24 0.73
C SER A 215 10.36 38.55 -0.30
N SER A 216 9.95 38.90 -1.48
CA SER A 216 10.65 39.15 -2.74
C SER A 216 11.81 40.18 -2.69
N ASP A 217 12.74 40.06 -1.77
CA ASP A 217 13.97 40.86 -1.78
C ASP A 217 15.18 39.88 -1.93
N GLU A 218 15.73 39.88 -3.12
CA GLU A 218 17.00 39.26 -3.47
C GLU A 218 18.14 39.92 -2.65
N SER A 219 18.47 39.36 -1.49
CA SER A 219 19.73 39.67 -0.82
C SER A 219 20.66 38.48 -0.87
N GLU A 220 21.79 38.69 -1.51
CA GLU A 220 22.93 37.77 -1.59
C GLU A 220 23.33 37.26 -0.20
N GLY A 221 23.19 35.95 0.01
CA GLY A 221 23.54 35.27 1.26
C GLY A 221 22.57 34.16 1.65
N ALA A 222 21.78 33.65 0.72
CA ALA A 222 20.81 32.59 0.99
C ALA A 222 21.49 31.30 1.47
N ALA A 223 21.13 30.83 2.65
CA ALA A 223 21.36 29.47 3.09
C ALA A 223 20.89 28.47 1.99
N SER A 224 21.55 27.33 1.87
CA SER A 224 21.18 26.33 0.85
C SER A 224 19.74 25.85 1.08
N GLU A 225 19.06 25.40 0.02
CA GLU A 225 17.69 24.86 0.13
C GLU A 225 17.59 23.74 1.18
N GLU A 226 18.65 22.98 1.38
CA GLU A 226 18.77 21.92 2.40
C GLU A 226 18.78 22.50 3.84
N GLU A 227 19.50 23.60 4.10
CA GLU A 227 19.52 24.26 5.41
C GLU A 227 18.16 24.86 5.77
N TRP A 228 17.42 25.38 4.79
CA TRP A 228 16.06 25.89 4.96
C TRP A 228 15.05 24.77 5.29
N ALA A 229 15.15 23.63 4.62
CA ALA A 229 14.27 22.49 4.88
C ALA A 229 14.44 21.97 6.32
N VAL A 230 15.69 21.84 6.80
CA VAL A 230 16.00 21.42 8.18
C VAL A 230 15.44 22.38 9.22
N GLU A 231 15.52 23.69 8.99
CA GLU A 231 14.98 24.66 9.92
C GLU A 231 13.44 24.62 9.99
N GLN A 232 12.75 24.47 8.86
CA GLN A 232 11.29 24.33 8.83
C GLN A 232 10.82 23.08 9.58
N GLU A 233 11.50 21.94 9.34
CA GLU A 233 11.22 20.69 10.05
C GLU A 233 11.43 20.85 11.57
N ARG A 234 12.48 21.55 11.98
CA ARG A 234 12.76 21.82 13.40
C ARG A 234 11.65 22.66 14.04
N VAL A 235 11.22 23.74 13.38
CA VAL A 235 10.13 24.62 13.88
C VAL A 235 8.83 23.82 13.97
N LEU A 236 8.51 23.00 12.98
CA LEU A 236 7.32 22.16 13.01
C LEU A 236 7.38 21.16 14.16
N ALA A 237 8.53 20.47 14.34
CA ALA A 237 8.73 19.52 15.43
C ALA A 237 8.58 20.18 16.81
N GLU A 238 9.09 21.41 17.00
CA GLU A 238 8.92 22.17 18.22
C GLU A 238 7.44 22.56 18.48
N CYS A 239 6.70 22.93 17.43
CA CYS A 239 5.27 23.20 17.53
C CYS A 239 4.48 21.96 17.95
N ILE A 240 4.76 20.80 17.33
CA ILE A 240 4.15 19.51 17.67
C ILE A 240 4.46 19.15 19.14
N ALA A 241 5.73 19.22 19.54
CA ALA A 241 6.15 18.89 20.89
C ALA A 241 5.48 19.77 21.94
N ARG A 242 5.39 21.08 21.68
CA ARG A 242 4.71 22.04 22.56
C ARG A 242 3.23 21.72 22.69
N GLN A 243 2.56 21.47 21.57
CA GLN A 243 1.14 21.13 21.56
C GLN A 243 0.84 19.86 22.38
N ILE A 244 1.68 18.83 22.23
CA ILE A 244 1.54 17.60 23.01
C ILE A 244 1.77 17.86 24.49
N ALA A 245 2.79 18.64 24.84
CA ALA A 245 3.07 19.00 26.23
C ALA A 245 1.90 19.79 26.86
N ASP A 246 1.30 20.71 26.11
CA ASP A 246 0.15 21.48 26.56
C ASP A 246 -1.07 20.58 26.80
N TRP A 247 -1.40 19.67 25.91
CA TRP A 247 -2.49 18.71 26.09
C TRP A 247 -2.32 17.86 27.35
N ILE A 248 -1.10 17.40 27.61
CA ILE A 248 -0.80 16.58 28.79
C ILE A 248 -0.88 17.43 30.06
N ALA A 249 -0.31 18.64 30.04
CA ALA A 249 -0.32 19.54 31.20
C ALA A 249 -1.73 20.02 31.57
N GLN A 250 -2.59 20.26 30.58
CA GLN A 250 -3.99 20.66 30.77
C GLN A 250 -4.89 19.48 31.16
N GLY A 251 -4.39 18.25 31.09
CA GLY A 251 -5.18 17.07 31.39
C GLY A 251 -6.30 16.84 30.37
N THR A 252 -6.04 17.15 29.07
CA THR A 252 -7.01 16.95 27.98
C THR A 252 -7.63 15.56 28.04
N MET A 253 -8.96 15.51 28.14
CA MET A 253 -9.70 14.25 28.28
C MET A 253 -9.81 13.49 26.96
N LEU A 254 -9.54 12.20 27.01
CA LEU A 254 -9.89 11.24 25.94
C LEU A 254 -11.25 10.63 26.30
N GLU A 255 -12.32 11.13 25.73
CA GLU A 255 -13.66 10.72 26.07
C GLU A 255 -13.89 9.22 25.82
N SER A 256 -13.35 8.69 24.73
CA SER A 256 -13.41 7.25 24.39
C SER A 256 -12.71 6.34 25.42
N LYS A 257 -11.81 6.90 26.24
CA LYS A 257 -11.08 6.19 27.29
C LYS A 257 -11.47 6.60 28.70
N GLY A 258 -12.33 7.64 28.84
CA GLY A 258 -12.79 8.16 30.14
C GLY A 258 -11.66 8.68 31.05
N ARG A 259 -10.52 9.10 30.49
CA ARG A 259 -9.36 9.60 31.25
C ARG A 259 -8.57 10.65 30.51
N ALA A 260 -7.72 11.38 31.24
CA ALA A 260 -6.81 12.32 30.65
C ALA A 260 -5.79 11.65 29.70
N MET A 261 -5.38 12.37 28.67
CA MET A 261 -4.38 11.98 27.69
C MET A 261 -3.01 11.72 28.36
N ARG A 262 -2.29 10.73 27.86
CA ARG A 262 -0.92 10.38 28.25
C ARG A 262 -0.01 10.37 27.03
N PRO A 263 1.33 10.49 27.19
CA PRO A 263 2.26 10.44 26.06
C PRO A 263 2.08 9.23 25.16
N GLY A 264 1.76 8.06 25.70
CA GLY A 264 1.52 6.83 24.95
C GLY A 264 0.21 6.80 24.14
N ASP A 265 -0.65 7.82 24.26
CA ASP A 265 -1.87 7.95 23.43
C ASP A 265 -1.62 8.77 22.16
N VAL A 266 -0.43 9.34 22.01
CA VAL A 266 -0.05 10.18 20.86
C VAL A 266 0.82 9.38 19.90
N MET A 267 0.44 9.34 18.63
CA MET A 267 1.23 8.77 17.54
C MET A 267 1.62 9.88 16.57
N ILE A 268 2.90 9.97 16.23
CA ILE A 268 3.41 10.91 15.21
C ILE A 268 3.84 10.08 14.01
N LEU A 269 3.20 10.30 12.87
CA LEU A 269 3.57 9.68 11.61
C LEU A 269 4.48 10.61 10.82
N VAL A 270 5.63 10.11 10.39
CA VAL A 270 6.63 10.85 9.61
C VAL A 270 6.99 10.07 8.36
N ARG A 271 7.40 10.77 7.31
CA ARG A 271 7.78 10.16 6.03
C ARG A 271 9.12 9.41 6.12
N SER A 272 10.05 9.94 6.89
CA SER A 272 11.38 9.35 7.14
C SER A 272 11.80 9.62 8.59
N ARG A 273 12.69 8.78 9.09
CA ARG A 273 13.23 8.87 10.46
C ARG A 273 14.58 9.55 10.45
#